data_9e041b187ecaca50c8297fdbafc483c9
#
_entry.id   9e041b187ecaca50c8297fdbafc483c9
#
_cell.length_a   1.000
_cell.length_b   1.000
_cell.length_c   1.000
_cell.angle_alpha   90.00
_cell.angle_beta   90.00
_cell.angle_gamma   90.00
#
_symmetry.space_group_name_H-M   'P 1'
#
loop_
_entity.id
_entity.type
_entity.pdbx_description
1 polymer ?
#
loop_
_entity_poly.entity_id
_entity_poly.type
_entity_poly.pdbx_seq_one_letter_code
_entity_poly.pdbx_strand_id
1 'polypeptide(L)'
;MTPEAMAEAITRQMEQMLSTGTDEVVRLKKELEKSPQDAEVWFDLGLSLNQAGLQYEGLAVRLAEMRHEPENAEEGEETTIQVDVTPCLGFYKEALEAFDRVRELAPEYYGVECQRGLVYANLRDLPHAEECYLKALEEDEEDFTAAYYLSQVYRDMGKDDLAEKYQKLADDLNATNTDE
;
A
#
# COMPACT_ATOMS: atom_id res chain seq x y z
N MET A 1 -16.20 9.27 -24.82
CA MET A 1 -14.94 10.00 -24.49
C MET A 1 -13.86 9.36 -25.32
N THR A 2 -13.05 10.14 -26.03
CA THR A 2 -11.95 9.61 -26.83
C THR A 2 -10.80 9.13 -25.92
N PRO A 3 -9.91 8.24 -26.39
CA PRO A 3 -8.73 7.81 -25.62
C PRO A 3 -7.86 8.99 -25.15
N GLU A 4 -7.68 10.00 -26.00
CA GLU A 4 -6.90 11.21 -25.67
C GLU A 4 -7.56 12.00 -24.53
N ALA A 5 -8.89 12.21 -24.61
CA ALA A 5 -9.62 12.92 -23.56
C ALA A 5 -9.60 12.15 -22.21
N MET A 6 -9.55 10.81 -22.27
CA MET A 6 -9.40 9.97 -21.09
C MET A 6 -7.98 10.09 -20.50
N ALA A 7 -6.95 10.04 -21.34
CA ALA A 7 -5.56 10.21 -20.90
C ALA A 7 -5.31 11.59 -20.24
N GLU A 8 -5.87 12.67 -20.82
CA GLU A 8 -5.82 14.00 -20.21
C GLU A 8 -6.54 14.05 -18.86
N ALA A 9 -7.69 13.39 -18.72
CA ALA A 9 -8.43 13.33 -17.46
C ALA A 9 -7.63 12.58 -16.38
N ILE A 10 -7.01 11.46 -16.72
CA ILE A 10 -6.13 10.70 -15.80
C ILE A 10 -4.93 11.55 -15.38
N THR A 11 -4.25 12.20 -16.33
CA THR A 11 -3.09 13.04 -16.03
C THR A 11 -3.47 14.16 -15.06
N ARG A 12 -4.60 14.84 -15.29
CA ARG A 12 -5.10 15.90 -14.40
C ARG A 12 -5.43 15.38 -13.01
N GLN A 13 -6.03 14.18 -12.91
CA GLN A 13 -6.32 13.57 -11.62
C GLN A 13 -5.03 13.25 -10.84
N MET A 14 -4.02 12.70 -11.52
CA MET A 14 -2.71 12.41 -10.92
C MET A 14 -2.02 13.68 -10.41
N GLU A 15 -2.01 14.76 -11.21
CA GLU A 15 -1.47 16.07 -10.81
C GLU A 15 -2.19 16.63 -9.58
N GLN A 16 -3.52 16.52 -9.53
CA GLN A 16 -4.31 16.94 -8.38
C GLN A 16 -3.93 16.11 -7.14
N MET A 17 -3.83 14.79 -7.24
CA MET A 17 -3.44 13.94 -6.12
C MET A 17 -2.07 14.31 -5.56
N LEU A 18 -1.09 14.62 -6.42
CA LEU A 18 0.24 15.03 -5.97
C LEU A 18 0.24 16.43 -5.32
N SER A 19 -0.62 17.33 -5.78
CA SER A 19 -0.63 18.72 -5.30
C SER A 19 -1.40 18.91 -3.99
N THR A 20 -2.49 18.17 -3.79
CA THR A 20 -3.40 18.37 -2.65
C THR A 20 -3.68 17.08 -1.86
N GLY A 21 -3.32 15.91 -2.38
CA GLY A 21 -3.77 14.62 -1.88
C GLY A 21 -5.18 14.27 -2.35
N THR A 22 -5.70 13.17 -1.84
CA THR A 22 -7.11 12.83 -2.01
C THR A 22 -7.98 13.67 -1.06
N ASP A 23 -9.28 13.78 -1.34
CA ASP A 23 -10.22 14.53 -0.48
C ASP A 23 -10.16 14.05 0.97
N GLU A 24 -9.99 12.73 1.19
CA GLU A 24 -9.89 12.14 2.50
C GLU A 24 -8.60 12.53 3.22
N VAL A 25 -7.45 12.50 2.55
CA VAL A 25 -6.16 12.96 3.09
C VAL A 25 -6.25 14.43 3.51
N VAL A 26 -6.86 15.28 2.67
CA VAL A 26 -7.06 16.70 2.97
C VAL A 26 -7.93 16.87 4.21
N ARG A 27 -9.03 16.10 4.32
CA ARG A 27 -9.94 16.13 5.46
C ARG A 27 -9.22 15.76 6.76
N LEU A 28 -8.48 14.65 6.76
CA LEU A 28 -7.78 14.14 7.94
C LEU A 28 -6.65 15.09 8.39
N LYS A 29 -5.87 15.63 7.45
CA LYS A 29 -4.84 16.65 7.76
C LYS A 29 -5.46 17.88 8.43
N LYS A 30 -6.62 18.34 7.97
CA LYS A 30 -7.35 19.46 8.59
C LYS A 30 -7.93 19.12 9.96
N GLU A 31 -8.29 17.87 10.20
CA GLU A 31 -8.74 17.38 11.50
C GLU A 31 -7.58 17.36 12.50
N LEU A 32 -6.40 16.91 12.09
CA LEU A 32 -5.18 16.93 12.88
C LEU A 32 -4.69 18.33 13.26
N GLU A 33 -5.03 19.39 12.48
CA GLU A 33 -4.79 20.77 12.89
C GLU A 33 -5.52 21.12 14.20
N LYS A 34 -6.67 20.48 14.46
CA LYS A 34 -7.48 20.69 15.66
C LYS A 34 -7.16 19.71 16.79
N SER A 35 -6.79 18.48 16.41
CA SER A 35 -6.55 17.36 17.33
C SER A 35 -5.23 16.65 17.02
N PRO A 36 -4.06 17.31 17.19
CA PRO A 36 -2.76 16.76 16.76
C PRO A 36 -2.28 15.56 17.60
N GLN A 37 -2.94 15.24 18.70
CA GLN A 37 -2.65 14.11 19.58
C GLN A 37 -3.62 12.93 19.41
N ASP A 38 -4.49 12.99 18.41
CA ASP A 38 -5.47 11.93 18.13
C ASP A 38 -4.82 10.81 17.32
N ALA A 39 -4.52 9.69 17.99
CA ALA A 39 -3.85 8.55 17.37
C ALA A 39 -4.74 7.87 16.31
N GLU A 40 -6.06 7.87 16.48
CA GLU A 40 -7.00 7.30 15.51
C GLU A 40 -6.97 8.08 14.20
N VAL A 41 -7.01 9.41 14.27
CA VAL A 41 -6.94 10.27 13.08
C VAL A 41 -5.58 10.12 12.36
N TRP A 42 -4.48 9.95 13.12
CA TRP A 42 -3.17 9.64 12.51
C TRP A 42 -3.17 8.27 11.82
N PHE A 43 -3.80 7.26 12.43
CA PHE A 43 -3.92 5.93 11.83
C PHE A 43 -4.71 5.99 10.52
N ASP A 44 -5.87 6.64 10.52
CA ASP A 44 -6.70 6.85 9.33
C ASP A 44 -5.95 7.62 8.24
N LEU A 45 -5.15 8.62 8.63
CA LEU A 45 -4.30 9.34 7.68
C LEU A 45 -3.28 8.40 7.02
N GLY A 46 -2.63 7.54 7.80
CA GLY A 46 -1.69 6.54 7.28
C GLY A 46 -2.35 5.60 6.27
N LEU A 47 -3.54 5.08 6.59
CA LEU A 47 -4.33 4.23 5.68
C LEU A 47 -4.69 4.97 4.40
N SER A 48 -5.20 6.21 4.51
CA SER A 48 -5.63 7.00 3.36
C SER A 48 -4.46 7.38 2.46
N LEU A 49 -3.28 7.66 3.02
CA LEU A 49 -2.06 7.94 2.27
C LEU A 49 -1.55 6.69 1.53
N ASN A 50 -1.54 5.53 2.18
CA ASN A 50 -1.19 4.27 1.52
C ASN A 50 -2.14 3.98 0.34
N GLN A 51 -3.44 4.15 0.55
CA GLN A 51 -4.44 3.99 -0.50
C GLN A 51 -4.25 5.00 -1.65
N ALA A 52 -3.87 6.25 -1.35
CA ALA A 52 -3.58 7.26 -2.37
C ALA A 52 -2.36 6.86 -3.22
N GLY A 53 -1.31 6.30 -2.61
CA GLY A 53 -0.16 5.75 -3.34
C GLY A 53 -0.57 4.67 -4.33
N LEU A 54 -1.35 3.68 -3.89
CA LEU A 54 -1.86 2.60 -4.74
C LEU A 54 -2.77 3.13 -5.87
N GLN A 55 -3.63 4.10 -5.58
CA GLN A 55 -4.48 4.72 -6.61
C GLN A 55 -3.65 5.43 -7.67
N TYR A 56 -2.60 6.15 -7.24
CA TYR A 56 -1.69 6.83 -8.17
C TYR A 56 -1.00 5.82 -9.08
N GLU A 57 -0.46 4.73 -8.53
CA GLU A 57 0.18 3.65 -9.31
C GLU A 57 -0.79 3.07 -10.34
N GLY A 58 -2.02 2.75 -9.93
CA GLY A 58 -3.05 2.23 -10.83
C GLY A 58 -3.39 3.19 -11.99
N LEU A 59 -3.45 4.50 -11.71
CA LEU A 59 -3.66 5.52 -12.74
C LEU A 59 -2.45 5.64 -13.68
N ALA A 60 -1.23 5.57 -13.14
CA ALA A 60 0.01 5.62 -13.91
C ALA A 60 0.13 4.44 -14.86
N VAL A 61 -0.16 3.22 -14.40
CA VAL A 61 -0.19 2.01 -15.24
C VAL A 61 -1.22 2.18 -16.36
N ARG A 62 -2.45 2.56 -16.01
CA ARG A 62 -3.52 2.75 -16.99
C ARG A 62 -3.17 3.81 -18.05
N LEU A 63 -2.53 4.91 -17.63
CA LEU A 63 -2.09 5.96 -18.55
C LEU A 63 -0.99 5.45 -19.51
N ALA A 64 -0.06 4.64 -19.00
CA ALA A 64 1.00 4.04 -19.79
C ALA A 64 0.44 3.06 -20.83
N GLU A 65 -0.51 2.20 -20.43
CA GLU A 65 -1.21 1.27 -21.34
C GLU A 65 -1.93 2.01 -22.47
N MET A 66 -2.61 3.14 -22.15
CA MET A 66 -3.32 3.93 -23.15
C MET A 66 -2.42 4.65 -24.14
N ARG A 67 -1.18 4.98 -23.74
CA ARG A 67 -0.18 5.65 -24.59
C ARG A 67 0.64 4.65 -25.43
N HIS A 68 0.55 3.37 -25.08
CA HIS A 68 1.21 2.33 -25.82
C HIS A 68 0.40 1.98 -27.07
N GLU A 69 0.81 2.47 -28.24
CA GLU A 69 0.19 2.12 -29.53
C GLU A 69 0.85 0.82 -30.06
N PRO A 70 0.08 -0.25 -30.25
CA PRO A 70 0.62 -1.53 -30.74
C PRO A 70 0.99 -1.53 -32.24
N GLU A 71 0.86 -0.39 -32.94
CA GLU A 71 1.01 -0.34 -34.41
C GLU A 71 2.40 -0.74 -34.96
N ASN A 72 3.45 -0.85 -34.11
CA ASN A 72 4.79 -1.23 -34.51
C ASN A 72 5.41 -2.39 -33.72
N ALA A 73 4.65 -3.09 -32.89
CA ALA A 73 5.17 -4.29 -32.24
C ALA A 73 5.26 -5.43 -33.23
N GLU A 74 6.44 -5.92 -33.53
CA GLU A 74 6.62 -7.18 -34.25
C GLU A 74 6.00 -8.31 -33.42
N GLU A 75 5.28 -9.25 -34.07
CA GLU A 75 4.65 -10.38 -33.39
C GLU A 75 5.72 -11.17 -32.58
N GLY A 76 5.65 -11.06 -31.23
CA GLY A 76 6.52 -11.79 -30.30
C GLY A 76 7.45 -10.93 -29.44
N GLU A 77 7.50 -9.59 -29.59
CA GLU A 77 8.18 -8.73 -28.62
C GLU A 77 7.24 -8.42 -27.44
N GLU A 78 7.62 -8.90 -26.24
CA GLU A 78 7.05 -8.42 -24.98
C GLU A 78 7.45 -6.95 -24.78
N THR A 79 6.60 -6.05 -25.17
CA THR A 79 6.79 -4.61 -24.91
C THR A 79 6.57 -4.32 -23.43
N THR A 80 7.66 -4.16 -22.69
CA THR A 80 7.60 -3.74 -21.29
C THR A 80 7.23 -2.27 -21.22
N ILE A 81 6.01 -1.98 -20.75
CA ILE A 81 5.57 -0.61 -20.48
C ILE A 81 6.29 -0.11 -19.22
N GLN A 82 7.15 0.89 -19.39
CA GLN A 82 7.79 1.56 -18.24
C GLN A 82 6.86 2.61 -17.66
N VAL A 83 6.52 2.44 -16.38
CA VAL A 83 5.67 3.37 -15.64
C VAL A 83 6.52 4.08 -14.59
N ASP A 84 6.53 5.42 -14.62
CA ASP A 84 7.17 6.21 -13.55
C ASP A 84 6.22 6.33 -12.36
N VAL A 85 6.47 5.52 -11.35
CA VAL A 85 5.74 5.54 -10.06
C VAL A 85 6.49 6.36 -8.99
N THR A 86 7.65 6.94 -9.31
CA THR A 86 8.44 7.73 -8.37
C THR A 86 7.63 8.83 -7.65
N PRO A 87 6.70 9.53 -8.30
CA PRO A 87 5.90 10.56 -7.65
C PRO A 87 5.02 10.05 -6.50
N CYS A 88 4.57 8.78 -6.55
CA CYS A 88 3.72 8.23 -5.49
C CYS A 88 4.48 7.86 -4.21
N LEU A 89 5.81 7.78 -4.26
CA LEU A 89 6.64 7.48 -3.08
C LEU A 89 6.45 8.48 -1.94
N GLY A 90 6.03 9.73 -2.26
CA GLY A 90 5.67 10.74 -1.27
C GLY A 90 4.52 10.29 -0.36
N PHE A 91 3.48 9.69 -0.93
CA PHE A 91 2.34 9.17 -0.18
C PHE A 91 2.75 8.06 0.79
N TYR A 92 3.57 7.11 0.35
CA TYR A 92 4.04 6.02 1.20
C TYR A 92 4.93 6.50 2.35
N LYS A 93 5.82 7.49 2.11
CA LYS A 93 6.64 8.08 3.17
C LYS A 93 5.78 8.79 4.21
N GLU A 94 4.83 9.63 3.76
CA GLU A 94 3.91 10.30 4.68
C GLU A 94 3.03 9.27 5.45
N ALA A 95 2.66 8.14 4.84
CA ALA A 95 1.94 7.07 5.52
C ALA A 95 2.77 6.46 6.66
N LEU A 96 4.05 6.17 6.42
CA LEU A 96 4.95 5.68 7.46
C LEU A 96 5.12 6.71 8.59
N GLU A 97 5.28 7.99 8.28
CA GLU A 97 5.36 9.07 9.28
C GLU A 97 4.07 9.14 10.13
N ALA A 98 2.90 8.97 9.49
CA ALA A 98 1.63 8.94 10.20
C ALA A 98 1.55 7.75 11.16
N PHE A 99 1.94 6.54 10.74
CA PHE A 99 1.98 5.36 11.60
C PHE A 99 3.04 5.48 12.71
N ASP A 100 4.19 6.13 12.46
CA ASP A 100 5.17 6.42 13.52
C ASP A 100 4.58 7.34 14.60
N ARG A 101 3.74 8.33 14.18
CA ARG A 101 3.02 9.16 15.16
C ARG A 101 2.00 8.36 15.97
N VAL A 102 1.31 7.40 15.38
CA VAL A 102 0.43 6.50 16.15
C VAL A 102 1.22 5.76 17.23
N ARG A 103 2.37 5.19 16.88
CA ARG A 103 3.22 4.47 17.84
C ARG A 103 3.74 5.35 18.99
N GLU A 104 4.03 6.63 18.70
CA GLU A 104 4.45 7.58 19.74
C GLU A 104 3.30 7.97 20.67
N LEU A 105 2.08 8.14 20.13
CA LEU A 105 0.92 8.59 20.88
C LEU A 105 0.22 7.46 21.64
N ALA A 106 0.18 6.28 21.03
CA ALA A 106 -0.51 5.09 21.53
C ALA A 106 0.30 3.83 21.18
N PRO A 107 1.34 3.48 21.95
CA PRO A 107 2.21 2.33 21.67
C PRO A 107 1.47 0.99 21.55
N GLU A 108 0.33 0.85 22.23
CA GLU A 108 -0.51 -0.35 22.22
C GLU A 108 -1.60 -0.32 21.12
N TYR A 109 -1.53 0.62 20.18
CA TYR A 109 -2.53 0.71 19.11
C TYR A 109 -2.39 -0.48 18.16
N TYR A 110 -3.45 -1.31 18.14
CA TYR A 110 -3.45 -2.55 17.36
C TYR A 110 -3.36 -2.31 15.85
N GLY A 111 -2.63 -3.21 15.17
CA GLY A 111 -2.58 -3.27 13.71
C GLY A 111 -1.62 -2.28 13.04
N VAL A 112 -0.94 -1.40 13.79
CA VAL A 112 0.01 -0.41 13.22
C VAL A 112 1.14 -1.12 12.49
N GLU A 113 1.73 -2.15 13.09
CA GLU A 113 2.88 -2.85 12.47
C GLU A 113 2.44 -3.59 11.20
N CYS A 114 1.26 -4.20 11.18
CA CYS A 114 0.71 -4.81 9.97
C CYS A 114 0.54 -3.79 8.84
N GLN A 115 0.00 -2.60 9.12
CA GLN A 115 -0.16 -1.54 8.11
C GLN A 115 1.18 -0.95 7.65
N ARG A 116 2.17 -0.82 8.53
CA ARG A 116 3.55 -0.42 8.16
C ARG A 116 4.17 -1.45 7.24
N GLY A 117 4.00 -2.74 7.55
CA GLY A 117 4.45 -3.84 6.70
C GLY A 117 3.87 -3.73 5.28
N LEU A 118 2.58 -3.40 5.16
CA LEU A 118 1.91 -3.21 3.88
C LEU A 118 2.51 -2.03 3.09
N VAL A 119 2.80 -0.91 3.76
CA VAL A 119 3.46 0.24 3.09
C VAL A 119 4.86 -0.12 2.61
N TYR A 120 5.66 -0.82 3.44
CA TYR A 120 7.00 -1.27 3.02
C TYR A 120 6.94 -2.28 1.85
N ALA A 121 5.96 -3.19 1.85
CA ALA A 121 5.74 -4.11 0.73
C ALA A 121 5.39 -3.34 -0.56
N ASN A 122 4.56 -2.31 -0.50
CA ASN A 122 4.26 -1.43 -1.63
C ASN A 122 5.50 -0.65 -2.10
N LEU A 123 6.37 -0.24 -1.19
CA LEU A 123 7.69 0.35 -1.50
C LEU A 123 8.71 -0.65 -2.05
N ARG A 124 8.36 -1.94 -2.12
CA ARG A 124 9.28 -3.05 -2.45
C ARG A 124 10.45 -3.19 -1.47
N ASP A 125 10.32 -2.64 -0.28
CA ASP A 125 11.26 -2.82 0.83
C ASP A 125 10.89 -4.06 1.63
N LEU A 126 11.14 -5.23 1.01
CA LEU A 126 10.75 -6.53 1.56
C LEU A 126 11.38 -6.84 2.92
N PRO A 127 12.65 -6.44 3.21
CA PRO A 127 13.21 -6.66 4.54
C PRO A 127 12.47 -5.94 5.66
N HIS A 128 12.11 -4.67 5.48
CA HIS A 128 11.33 -3.94 6.49
C HIS A 128 9.88 -4.42 6.57
N ALA A 129 9.29 -4.86 5.44
CA ALA A 129 7.97 -5.49 5.44
C ALA A 129 7.97 -6.79 6.26
N GLU A 130 9.00 -7.66 6.08
CA GLU A 130 9.20 -8.88 6.88
C GLU A 130 9.25 -8.56 8.38
N GLU A 131 10.08 -7.57 8.78
CA GLU A 131 10.23 -7.16 10.19
C GLU A 131 8.88 -6.69 10.79
N CYS A 132 8.15 -5.84 10.05
CA CYS A 132 6.87 -5.31 10.51
C CYS A 132 5.81 -6.41 10.68
N TYR A 133 5.68 -7.34 9.72
CA TYR A 133 4.69 -8.42 9.84
C TYR A 133 5.05 -9.44 10.92
N LEU A 134 6.36 -9.75 11.12
CA LEU A 134 6.77 -10.58 12.23
C LEU A 134 6.42 -9.94 13.57
N LYS A 135 6.61 -8.62 13.69
CA LYS A 135 6.24 -7.90 14.89
C LYS A 135 4.72 -7.85 15.10
N ALA A 136 3.93 -7.69 14.04
CA ALA A 136 2.48 -7.79 14.13
C ALA A 136 2.04 -9.16 14.67
N LEU A 137 2.69 -10.26 14.22
CA LEU A 137 2.43 -11.61 14.73
C LEU A 137 2.97 -11.84 16.15
N GLU A 138 3.97 -11.08 16.63
CA GLU A 138 4.38 -11.09 18.04
C GLU A 138 3.34 -10.38 18.94
N GLU A 139 2.67 -9.34 18.41
CA GLU A 139 1.60 -8.61 19.12
C GLU A 139 0.28 -9.39 19.12
N ASP A 140 -0.01 -10.10 18.02
CA ASP A 140 -1.18 -10.96 17.87
C ASP A 140 -0.85 -12.18 16.98
N GLU A 141 -0.70 -13.35 17.61
CA GLU A 141 -0.40 -14.60 16.91
C GLU A 141 -1.55 -15.05 15.98
N GLU A 142 -2.76 -14.51 16.16
CA GLU A 142 -3.94 -14.81 15.35
C GLU A 142 -4.21 -13.76 14.25
N ASP A 143 -3.28 -12.80 14.02
CA ASP A 143 -3.39 -11.85 12.92
C ASP A 143 -3.25 -12.55 11.55
N PHE A 144 -4.40 -12.99 11.02
CA PHE A 144 -4.50 -13.57 9.68
C PHE A 144 -3.87 -12.68 8.61
N THR A 145 -4.07 -11.35 8.71
CA THR A 145 -3.61 -10.40 7.71
C THR A 145 -2.09 -10.34 7.68
N ALA A 146 -1.46 -10.27 8.84
CA ALA A 146 0.00 -10.30 8.95
C ALA A 146 0.59 -11.61 8.44
N ALA A 147 0.01 -12.76 8.81
CA ALA A 147 0.44 -14.07 8.34
C ALA A 147 0.34 -14.19 6.80
N TYR A 148 -0.78 -13.76 6.23
CA TYR A 148 -1.01 -13.79 4.79
C TYR A 148 0.00 -12.92 4.03
N TYR A 149 0.17 -11.66 4.40
CA TYR A 149 1.10 -10.78 3.70
C TYR A 149 2.57 -11.17 3.92
N LEU A 150 2.91 -11.70 5.09
CA LEU A 150 4.25 -12.26 5.32
C LEU A 150 4.56 -13.43 4.37
N SER A 151 3.56 -14.29 4.08
CA SER A 151 3.71 -15.36 3.09
C SER A 151 4.01 -14.79 1.68
N GLN A 152 3.37 -13.70 1.30
CA GLN A 152 3.63 -13.02 0.01
C GLN A 152 5.03 -12.41 -0.03
N VAL A 153 5.44 -11.74 1.05
CA VAL A 153 6.80 -11.18 1.18
C VAL A 153 7.86 -12.28 1.02
N TYR A 154 7.68 -13.42 1.68
CA TYR A 154 8.63 -14.54 1.53
C TYR A 154 8.64 -15.13 0.12
N ARG A 155 7.49 -15.18 -0.56
CA ARG A 155 7.40 -15.59 -1.97
C ARG A 155 8.17 -14.64 -2.88
N ASP A 156 8.00 -13.33 -2.68
CA ASP A 156 8.72 -12.30 -3.43
C ASP A 156 10.23 -12.31 -3.16
N MET A 157 10.65 -12.77 -1.96
CA MET A 157 12.05 -13.00 -1.61
C MET A 157 12.63 -14.31 -2.13
N GLY A 158 11.82 -15.20 -2.73
CA GLY A 158 12.22 -16.54 -3.14
C GLY A 158 12.48 -17.51 -1.97
N LYS A 159 11.89 -17.25 -0.80
CA LYS A 159 12.00 -18.08 0.41
C LYS A 159 10.78 -19.02 0.50
N ASP A 160 10.67 -19.97 -0.42
CA ASP A 160 9.47 -20.79 -0.64
C ASP A 160 9.02 -21.58 0.61
N ASP A 161 9.95 -22.17 1.36
CA ASP A 161 9.64 -22.93 2.60
C ASP A 161 8.94 -22.03 3.66
N LEU A 162 9.39 -20.77 3.79
CA LEU A 162 8.80 -19.80 4.71
C LEU A 162 7.46 -19.30 4.17
N ALA A 163 7.36 -19.06 2.87
CA ALA A 163 6.11 -18.67 2.22
C ALA A 163 5.02 -19.72 2.45
N GLU A 164 5.33 -21.01 2.28
CA GLU A 164 4.39 -22.12 2.54
C GLU A 164 3.99 -22.20 4.01
N LYS A 165 4.96 -22.05 4.93
CA LYS A 165 4.70 -22.06 6.39
C LYS A 165 3.68 -20.99 6.79
N TYR A 166 3.89 -19.74 6.36
CA TYR A 166 3.02 -18.63 6.75
C TYR A 166 1.71 -18.60 5.96
N GLN A 167 1.69 -19.12 4.73
CA GLN A 167 0.44 -19.35 4.01
C GLN A 167 -0.45 -20.35 4.76
N LYS A 168 0.12 -21.46 5.23
CA LYS A 168 -0.63 -22.44 6.02
C LYS A 168 -1.15 -21.85 7.32
N LEU A 169 -0.34 -21.03 8.02
CA LEU A 169 -0.80 -20.33 9.22
C LEU A 169 -2.02 -19.43 8.90
N ALA A 170 -1.95 -18.66 7.83
CA ALA A 170 -3.06 -17.81 7.40
C ALA A 170 -4.30 -18.63 7.06
N ASP A 171 -4.15 -19.76 6.36
CA ASP A 171 -5.28 -20.63 6.00
C ASP A 171 -5.93 -21.24 7.25
N ASP A 172 -5.13 -21.69 8.23
CA ASP A 172 -5.62 -22.25 9.50
C ASP A 172 -6.39 -21.18 10.32
N LEU A 173 -5.86 -19.94 10.39
CA LEU A 173 -6.52 -18.82 11.07
C LEU A 173 -7.83 -18.40 10.38
N ASN A 174 -7.85 -18.39 9.05
CA ASN A 174 -9.07 -18.07 8.31
C ASN A 174 -10.17 -19.13 8.50
N ALA A 175 -9.81 -20.41 8.64
CA ALA A 175 -10.76 -21.48 8.86
C ALA A 175 -11.43 -21.37 10.24
N THR A 176 -10.69 -20.95 11.28
CA THR A 176 -11.25 -20.78 12.64
C THR A 176 -12.21 -19.59 12.72
N ASN A 177 -11.96 -18.50 11.97
CA ASN A 177 -12.80 -17.31 11.97
C ASN A 177 -14.12 -17.47 11.18
N THR A 178 -14.29 -18.54 10.38
CA THR A 178 -15.52 -18.79 9.61
C THR A 178 -16.53 -19.68 10.33
N ASP A 179 -16.15 -20.30 11.46
CA ASP A 179 -16.99 -21.24 12.22
C ASP A 179 -17.70 -20.57 13.43
N GLU A 180 -17.52 -19.26 13.65
CA GLU A 180 -18.23 -18.45 14.65
C GLU A 180 -19.34 -17.57 14.01
#